data_61b9bf9c24da1b8c107a1d74551924cb
#
_entry.id   61b9bf9c24da1b8c107a1d74551924cb
#
_cell.length_a   1.000
_cell.length_b   1.000
_cell.length_c   1.000
_cell.angle_alpha   90.00
_cell.angle_beta   90.00
_cell.angle_gamma   90.00
#
_symmetry.space_group_name_H-M   'P 1'
#
loop_
_entity.id
_entity.type
_entity.pdbx_description
1 polymer ?
#
loop_
_entity_poly.entity_id
_entity_poly.type
_entity_poly.pdbx_seq_one_letter_code
_entity_poly.pdbx_strand_id
1 'polypeptide(L)'
;KKVRVYDLEGNFKRSLNQRSEKSSFYVEMLDYDKDNLICYDKFNFEVPFLLVSKQDGSITKEITVPYKEKQLFHIVERLYDKGETRAAGPGPYNSIIPFNGNWILFEASADTVYTLMPDYSLRPLIARTPPIHTMDPGVFVVLRLISDRYYFMESVTNIYDFNTGEGFPRKYFAYDTQEKKFFNYITYNDDYSYKKEIYMVTFPPINSKGELCSTINASDLCQDYKRGKLKG
;
A
#
# COMPACT_ATOMS: atom_id res chain seq x y z
N LYS A 1 5.85 -5.48 20.74
CA LYS A 1 5.66 -4.04 20.44
C LYS A 1 4.28 -3.62 20.92
N LYS A 2 4.09 -2.33 21.23
CA LYS A 2 2.80 -1.77 21.66
C LYS A 2 2.46 -0.56 20.81
N VAL A 3 1.18 -0.38 20.49
CA VAL A 3 0.67 0.85 19.91
C VAL A 3 0.45 1.84 21.05
N ARG A 4 1.05 3.03 20.97
CA ARG A 4 0.89 4.09 21.97
C ARG A 4 -0.15 5.09 21.48
N VAL A 5 -1.09 5.42 22.36
CA VAL A 5 -2.16 6.37 22.09
C VAL A 5 -1.86 7.68 22.84
N TYR A 6 -1.91 8.79 22.12
CA TYR A 6 -1.70 10.14 22.63
C TYR A 6 -2.94 10.99 22.32
N ASP A 7 -3.14 12.07 23.09
CA ASP A 7 -4.09 13.12 22.70
C ASP A 7 -3.47 14.10 21.67
N LEU A 8 -4.26 15.05 21.23
CA LEU A 8 -3.82 16.06 20.25
C LEU A 8 -2.73 17.00 20.80
N GLU A 9 -2.62 17.13 22.11
CA GLU A 9 -1.58 17.89 22.82
C GLU A 9 -0.28 17.08 23.02
N GLY A 10 -0.27 15.79 22.61
CA GLY A 10 0.89 14.90 22.70
C GLY A 10 1.04 14.18 24.05
N ASN A 11 0.04 14.26 24.95
CA ASN A 11 0.09 13.55 26.21
C ASN A 11 -0.25 12.06 26.02
N PHE A 12 0.56 11.20 26.61
CA PHE A 12 0.31 9.76 26.59
C PHE A 12 -0.98 9.42 27.34
N LYS A 13 -1.86 8.67 26.69
CA LYS A 13 -3.13 8.18 27.26
C LYS A 13 -3.07 6.71 27.65
N ARG A 14 -2.66 5.83 26.75
CA ARG A 14 -2.63 4.39 26.98
C ARG A 14 -1.77 3.66 25.94
N SER A 15 -1.54 2.39 26.16
CA SER A 15 -0.98 1.46 25.18
C SER A 15 -2.03 0.43 24.81
N LEU A 16 -2.13 0.14 23.52
CA LEU A 16 -2.90 -0.99 23.01
C LEU A 16 -1.98 -2.20 22.86
N ASN A 17 -2.45 -3.37 23.24
CA ASN A 17 -1.72 -4.61 23.04
C ASN A 17 -1.80 -4.98 21.56
N GLN A 18 -0.69 -5.41 20.98
CA GLN A 18 -0.70 -6.08 19.68
C GLN A 18 -0.94 -7.58 19.91
N ARG A 19 -1.33 -8.30 18.85
CA ARG A 19 -1.40 -9.77 18.86
C ARG A 19 -0.14 -10.35 19.55
N SER A 20 -0.32 -11.35 20.40
CA SER A 20 0.75 -11.87 21.28
C SER A 20 1.84 -12.65 20.55
N GLU A 21 1.70 -12.93 19.27
CA GLU A 21 2.67 -13.65 18.46
C GLU A 21 3.92 -12.80 18.22
N LYS A 22 5.08 -13.41 18.39
CA LYS A 22 6.40 -12.73 18.28
C LYS A 22 6.63 -12.05 16.93
N SER A 23 5.94 -12.46 15.88
CA SER A 23 6.05 -11.97 14.51
C SER A 23 5.03 -10.91 14.13
N SER A 24 4.02 -10.64 14.96
CA SER A 24 2.96 -9.67 14.64
C SER A 24 3.49 -8.25 14.54
N PHE A 25 3.22 -7.63 13.40
CA PHE A 25 3.62 -6.27 13.11
C PHE A 25 2.60 -5.60 12.18
N TYR A 26 1.79 -4.70 12.72
CA TYR A 26 0.88 -3.91 11.90
C TYR A 26 1.67 -2.87 11.11
N VAL A 27 1.75 -3.07 9.80
CA VAL A 27 2.43 -2.14 8.87
C VAL A 27 1.52 -1.01 8.46
N GLU A 28 0.20 -1.24 8.47
CA GLU A 28 -0.83 -0.23 8.26
C GLU A 28 -1.89 -0.32 9.36
N MET A 29 -2.40 0.83 9.75
CA MET A 29 -3.42 0.95 10.78
C MET A 29 -4.25 2.20 10.50
N LEU A 30 -5.54 2.03 10.23
CA LEU A 30 -6.46 3.10 9.90
C LEU A 30 -7.69 3.08 10.81
N ASP A 31 -8.36 4.22 10.89
CA ASP A 31 -9.59 4.38 11.66
C ASP A 31 -10.77 3.71 10.93
N TYR A 32 -11.28 2.59 11.47
CA TYR A 32 -12.33 1.80 10.82
C TYR A 32 -13.72 2.33 11.18
N ASP A 33 -14.02 2.38 12.48
CA ASP A 33 -15.27 2.87 13.02
C ASP A 33 -15.04 3.49 14.42
N LYS A 34 -16.12 3.80 15.14
CA LYS A 34 -16.06 4.40 16.48
C LYS A 34 -15.20 3.58 17.46
N ASP A 35 -15.25 2.26 17.37
CA ASP A 35 -14.68 1.36 18.37
C ASP A 35 -13.44 0.60 17.88
N ASN A 36 -13.22 0.52 16.56
CA ASN A 36 -12.20 -0.32 15.95
C ASN A 36 -11.23 0.45 15.03
N LEU A 37 -10.02 -0.07 14.97
CA LEU A 37 -9.03 0.21 13.92
C LEU A 37 -9.02 -0.97 12.95
N ILE A 38 -8.82 -0.73 11.66
CA ILE A 38 -8.48 -1.76 10.69
C ILE A 38 -6.95 -1.80 10.54
N CYS A 39 -6.38 -2.99 10.68
CA CYS A 39 -4.95 -3.22 10.68
C CYS A 39 -4.55 -4.24 9.62
N TYR A 40 -3.39 -4.05 9.02
CA TYR A 40 -2.75 -5.01 8.14
C TYR A 40 -1.45 -5.53 8.76
N ASP A 41 -1.38 -6.84 8.97
CA ASP A 41 -0.19 -7.57 9.43
C ASP A 41 0.45 -8.31 8.25
N LYS A 42 1.41 -7.66 7.62
CA LYS A 42 2.11 -8.17 6.43
C LYS A 42 2.76 -9.54 6.64
N PHE A 43 3.18 -9.83 7.86
CA PHE A 43 3.91 -11.06 8.20
C PHE A 43 3.01 -12.16 8.77
N ASN A 44 1.72 -11.91 8.90
CA ASN A 44 0.77 -12.95 9.24
C ASN A 44 0.41 -13.73 7.98
N PHE A 45 0.68 -15.04 8.01
CA PHE A 45 0.49 -15.92 6.86
C PHE A 45 -0.93 -16.49 6.76
N GLU A 46 -1.76 -16.30 7.77
CA GLU A 46 -3.13 -16.85 7.82
C GLU A 46 -4.18 -15.75 7.72
N VAL A 47 -4.08 -14.73 8.57
CA VAL A 47 -5.08 -13.67 8.70
C VAL A 47 -4.38 -12.30 8.68
N PRO A 48 -4.13 -11.74 7.49
CA PRO A 48 -3.38 -10.49 7.37
C PRO A 48 -4.18 -9.24 7.78
N PHE A 49 -5.50 -9.27 7.73
CA PHE A 49 -6.35 -8.12 8.09
C PHE A 49 -7.14 -8.37 9.36
N LEU A 50 -7.14 -7.37 10.24
CA LEU A 50 -7.72 -7.46 11.58
C LEU A 50 -8.51 -6.19 11.89
N LEU A 51 -9.65 -6.34 12.58
CA LEU A 51 -10.22 -5.24 13.35
C LEU A 51 -9.73 -5.35 14.79
N VAL A 52 -9.27 -4.23 15.31
CA VAL A 52 -8.63 -4.15 16.63
C VAL A 52 -9.32 -3.08 17.45
N SER A 53 -9.73 -3.44 18.65
CA SER A 53 -10.40 -2.54 19.60
C SER A 53 -9.51 -1.31 19.90
N LYS A 54 -10.06 -0.12 19.75
CA LYS A 54 -9.41 1.13 20.17
C LYS A 54 -9.25 1.24 21.68
N GLN A 55 -10.01 0.45 22.46
CA GLN A 55 -9.99 0.52 23.92
C GLN A 55 -8.75 -0.16 24.47
N ASP A 56 -8.47 -1.41 24.06
CA ASP A 56 -7.47 -2.27 24.69
C ASP A 56 -6.51 -2.96 23.70
N GLY A 57 -6.82 -2.89 22.38
CA GLY A 57 -6.03 -3.55 21.33
C GLY A 57 -6.39 -5.04 21.13
N SER A 58 -7.48 -5.52 21.70
CA SER A 58 -7.97 -6.88 21.43
C SER A 58 -8.46 -7.00 19.99
N ILE A 59 -8.32 -8.20 19.41
CA ILE A 59 -8.83 -8.49 18.07
C ILE A 59 -10.34 -8.69 18.18
N THR A 60 -11.10 -7.86 17.50
CA THR A 60 -12.57 -7.93 17.46
C THR A 60 -13.08 -8.70 16.25
N LYS A 61 -12.30 -8.71 15.16
CA LYS A 61 -12.63 -9.44 13.94
C LYS A 61 -11.37 -9.81 13.17
N GLU A 62 -11.33 -11.02 12.66
CA GLU A 62 -10.36 -11.50 11.70
C GLU A 62 -10.98 -11.49 10.30
N ILE A 63 -10.21 -11.01 9.30
CA ILE A 63 -10.64 -10.91 7.91
C ILE A 63 -9.64 -11.66 7.05
N THR A 64 -10.05 -12.81 6.55
CA THR A 64 -9.21 -13.68 5.73
C THR A 64 -9.42 -13.37 4.25
N VAL A 65 -8.38 -12.91 3.58
CA VAL A 65 -8.35 -12.77 2.12
C VAL A 65 -7.78 -14.06 1.54
N PRO A 66 -8.49 -14.73 0.63
CA PRO A 66 -8.04 -16.02 0.09
C PRO A 66 -6.82 -15.84 -0.85
N TYR A 67 -5.79 -16.65 -0.63
CA TYR A 67 -4.66 -16.85 -1.53
C TYR A 67 -4.11 -18.27 -1.39
N LYS A 68 -3.40 -18.75 -2.39
CA LYS A 68 -2.90 -20.14 -2.40
C LYS A 68 -1.63 -20.27 -1.58
N GLU A 69 -0.71 -19.31 -1.73
CA GLU A 69 0.60 -19.32 -1.11
C GLU A 69 1.04 -17.89 -0.83
N LYS A 70 1.66 -17.67 0.34
CA LYS A 70 2.18 -16.34 0.70
C LYS A 70 3.33 -15.96 -0.20
N GLN A 71 3.16 -14.89 -0.93
CA GLN A 71 4.19 -14.30 -1.78
C GLN A 71 4.78 -13.06 -1.10
N LEU A 72 6.09 -13.01 -1.01
CA LEU A 72 6.77 -11.87 -0.43
C LEU A 72 7.11 -10.85 -1.52
N PHE A 73 6.57 -9.65 -1.39
CA PHE A 73 6.84 -8.54 -2.30
C PHE A 73 8.15 -7.84 -1.91
N HIS A 74 9.22 -8.62 -1.85
CA HIS A 74 10.60 -8.19 -1.66
C HIS A 74 11.55 -9.33 -2.01
N ILE A 75 12.80 -8.99 -2.30
CA ILE A 75 13.88 -9.92 -2.59
C ILE A 75 14.83 -9.94 -1.40
N VAL A 76 15.26 -11.14 -1.00
CA VAL A 76 16.24 -11.34 0.06
C VAL A 76 17.41 -12.14 -0.50
N GLU A 77 18.63 -11.60 -0.33
CA GLU A 77 19.87 -12.28 -0.63
C GLU A 77 20.61 -12.60 0.67
N ARG A 78 21.05 -13.85 0.82
CA ARG A 78 21.85 -14.28 1.97
C ARG A 78 23.27 -14.59 1.53
N LEU A 79 24.23 -13.82 2.03
CA LEU A 79 25.66 -13.99 1.78
C LEU A 79 26.23 -14.83 2.94
N TYR A 80 26.15 -16.16 2.81
CA TYR A 80 26.53 -17.10 3.88
C TYR A 80 27.99 -16.99 4.28
N ASP A 81 28.89 -16.70 3.33
CA ASP A 81 30.32 -16.50 3.52
C ASP A 81 30.64 -15.26 4.37
N LYS A 82 29.78 -14.26 4.34
CA LYS A 82 29.92 -12.99 5.10
C LYS A 82 29.00 -12.90 6.31
N GLY A 83 28.07 -13.84 6.48
CA GLY A 83 27.05 -13.76 7.51
C GLY A 83 26.07 -12.60 7.33
N GLU A 84 25.96 -12.03 6.12
CA GLU A 84 25.15 -10.87 5.79
C GLU A 84 23.83 -11.29 5.14
N THR A 85 22.79 -10.51 5.39
CA THR A 85 21.51 -10.61 4.70
C THR A 85 21.16 -9.25 4.14
N ARG A 86 20.89 -9.19 2.84
CA ARG A 86 20.43 -7.98 2.14
C ARG A 86 18.97 -8.16 1.76
N ALA A 87 18.18 -7.09 1.82
CA ALA A 87 16.80 -7.11 1.39
C ALA A 87 16.49 -5.85 0.59
N ALA A 88 15.73 -6.03 -0.49
CA ALA A 88 15.23 -4.94 -1.32
C ALA A 88 13.73 -5.12 -1.54
N GLY A 89 13.00 -4.01 -1.59
CA GLY A 89 11.56 -4.01 -1.86
C GLY A 89 11.19 -2.89 -2.84
N PRO A 90 10.04 -3.01 -3.50
CA PRO A 90 9.63 -2.06 -4.54
C PRO A 90 9.14 -0.71 -4.00
N GLY A 91 9.28 -0.47 -2.71
CA GLY A 91 8.74 0.71 -2.06
C GLY A 91 7.34 0.49 -1.47
N PRO A 92 6.74 1.51 -0.86
CA PRO A 92 5.47 1.39 -0.15
C PRO A 92 4.29 1.15 -1.09
N TYR A 93 3.30 0.44 -0.58
CA TYR A 93 1.97 0.28 -1.17
C TYR A 93 0.95 0.23 -0.04
N ASN A 94 -0.30 0.59 -0.36
CA ASN A 94 -1.38 0.55 0.62
C ASN A 94 -2.11 -0.79 0.52
N SER A 95 -2.24 -1.48 1.63
CA SER A 95 -3.02 -2.72 1.72
C SER A 95 -4.46 -2.45 2.13
N ILE A 96 -4.72 -1.27 2.69
CA ILE A 96 -6.04 -0.82 3.13
C ILE A 96 -6.32 0.53 2.49
N ILE A 97 -7.35 0.60 1.63
CA ILE A 97 -7.71 1.84 0.94
C ILE A 97 -9.19 2.15 1.24
N PRO A 98 -9.49 3.27 1.93
CA PRO A 98 -10.86 3.72 2.12
C PRO A 98 -11.44 4.23 0.78
N PHE A 99 -12.63 3.75 0.41
CA PHE A 99 -13.30 4.18 -0.80
C PHE A 99 -14.82 4.06 -0.70
N ASN A 100 -15.55 5.17 -0.93
CA ASN A 100 -17.02 5.23 -0.96
C ASN A 100 -17.68 4.56 0.27
N GLY A 101 -17.17 4.84 1.47
CA GLY A 101 -17.69 4.29 2.73
C GLY A 101 -17.39 2.80 2.95
N ASN A 102 -16.62 2.18 2.07
CA ASN A 102 -16.14 0.80 2.20
C ASN A 102 -14.60 0.79 2.30
N TRP A 103 -14.04 -0.40 2.45
CA TRP A 103 -12.60 -0.62 2.52
C TRP A 103 -12.15 -1.55 1.41
N ILE A 104 -11.15 -1.15 0.65
CA ILE A 104 -10.51 -2.02 -0.32
C ILE A 104 -9.32 -2.67 0.34
N LEU A 105 -9.25 -4.00 0.25
CA LEU A 105 -8.20 -4.82 0.82
C LEU A 105 -7.32 -5.37 -0.29
N PHE A 106 -6.04 -5.01 -0.23
CA PHE A 106 -5.00 -5.48 -1.13
C PHE A 106 -4.01 -6.37 -0.35
N GLU A 107 -4.04 -7.66 -0.62
CA GLU A 107 -3.03 -8.63 -0.18
C GLU A 107 -2.17 -9.02 -1.38
N ALA A 108 -0.85 -8.77 -1.31
CA ALA A 108 0.06 -9.00 -2.42
C ALA A 108 0.07 -10.45 -2.92
N SER A 109 -0.20 -11.40 -2.02
CA SER A 109 -0.27 -12.83 -2.33
C SER A 109 -1.58 -13.25 -3.00
N ALA A 110 -2.63 -12.43 -2.90
CA ALA A 110 -3.93 -12.71 -3.48
C ALA A 110 -3.97 -12.32 -4.96
N ASP A 111 -4.69 -13.11 -5.76
CA ASP A 111 -4.95 -12.79 -7.16
C ASP A 111 -6.13 -11.83 -7.33
N THR A 112 -6.81 -11.52 -6.24
CA THR A 112 -7.99 -10.65 -6.23
C THR A 112 -7.84 -9.58 -5.16
N VAL A 113 -8.11 -8.34 -5.56
CA VAL A 113 -8.35 -7.22 -4.66
C VAL A 113 -9.82 -7.23 -4.27
N TYR A 114 -10.11 -7.08 -3.00
CA TYR A 114 -11.48 -7.18 -2.48
C TYR A 114 -11.96 -5.85 -1.92
N THR A 115 -13.26 -5.63 -2.01
CA THR A 115 -13.98 -4.64 -1.19
C THR A 115 -14.53 -5.36 0.04
N LEU A 116 -14.17 -4.87 1.22
CA LEU A 116 -14.76 -5.28 2.49
C LEU A 116 -16.08 -4.52 2.67
N MET A 117 -17.16 -5.27 2.73
CA MET A 117 -18.51 -4.75 2.92
C MET A 117 -18.82 -4.54 4.41
N PRO A 118 -19.84 -3.73 4.79
CA PRO A 118 -20.22 -3.49 6.18
C PRO A 118 -20.59 -4.75 6.98
N ASP A 119 -21.03 -5.80 6.32
CA ASP A 119 -21.33 -7.11 6.90
C ASP A 119 -20.10 -8.02 7.01
N TYR A 120 -18.92 -7.47 6.73
CA TYR A 120 -17.62 -8.16 6.68
C TYR A 120 -17.46 -9.18 5.55
N SER A 121 -18.41 -9.25 4.61
CA SER A 121 -18.24 -10.05 3.40
C SER A 121 -17.20 -9.40 2.46
N LEU A 122 -16.50 -10.24 1.67
CA LEU A 122 -15.54 -9.80 0.68
C LEU A 122 -16.15 -9.86 -0.70
N ARG A 123 -16.23 -8.70 -1.37
CA ARG A 123 -16.68 -8.60 -2.76
C ARG A 123 -15.46 -8.42 -3.68
N PRO A 124 -15.26 -9.28 -4.69
CA PRO A 124 -14.19 -9.10 -5.68
C PRO A 124 -14.30 -7.76 -6.40
N LEU A 125 -13.21 -7.02 -6.48
CA LEU A 125 -13.12 -5.74 -7.19
C LEU A 125 -12.24 -5.85 -8.44
N ILE A 126 -11.04 -6.41 -8.30
CA ILE A 126 -10.07 -6.61 -9.37
C ILE A 126 -9.53 -8.03 -9.24
N ALA A 127 -9.67 -8.83 -10.29
CA ALA A 127 -9.03 -10.13 -10.38
C ALA A 127 -7.95 -10.08 -11.46
N ARG A 128 -6.78 -10.63 -11.15
CA ARG A 128 -5.70 -10.75 -12.14
C ARG A 128 -5.53 -12.18 -12.61
N THR A 129 -5.02 -12.30 -13.82
CA THR A 129 -4.64 -13.57 -14.42
C THR A 129 -3.36 -13.35 -15.24
N PRO A 130 -2.41 -14.29 -15.23
CA PRO A 130 -2.38 -15.54 -14.45
C PRO A 130 -2.18 -15.30 -12.94
N PRO A 131 -2.44 -16.31 -12.09
CA PRO A 131 -2.20 -16.22 -10.65
C PRO A 131 -0.73 -15.99 -10.32
N ILE A 132 -0.45 -15.20 -9.26
CA ILE A 132 0.94 -14.81 -8.91
C ILE A 132 1.84 -15.99 -8.63
N HIS A 133 1.33 -17.02 -7.96
CA HIS A 133 2.10 -18.22 -7.61
C HIS A 133 2.53 -19.08 -8.81
N THR A 134 2.01 -18.74 -10.01
CA THR A 134 2.39 -19.41 -11.27
C THR A 134 3.41 -18.63 -12.09
N MET A 135 3.83 -17.46 -11.60
CA MET A 135 4.76 -16.58 -12.30
C MET A 135 6.17 -16.66 -11.69
N ASP A 136 7.18 -16.75 -12.54
CA ASP A 136 8.60 -16.65 -12.19
C ASP A 136 9.33 -15.81 -13.26
N PRO A 137 9.80 -14.60 -12.94
CA PRO A 137 9.56 -13.87 -11.68
C PRO A 137 8.11 -13.46 -11.49
N GLY A 138 7.68 -13.36 -10.23
CA GLY A 138 6.33 -12.91 -9.88
C GLY A 138 6.09 -11.48 -10.36
N VAL A 139 4.89 -11.21 -10.90
CA VAL A 139 4.46 -9.86 -11.29
C VAL A 139 3.29 -9.45 -10.42
N PHE A 140 3.52 -8.49 -9.54
CA PHE A 140 2.49 -7.93 -8.66
C PHE A 140 1.73 -6.82 -9.38
N VAL A 141 0.42 -6.74 -9.16
CA VAL A 141 -0.42 -5.63 -9.59
C VAL A 141 -0.88 -4.88 -8.36
N VAL A 142 -0.46 -3.63 -8.23
CA VAL A 142 -0.73 -2.76 -7.08
C VAL A 142 -1.74 -1.70 -7.46
N LEU A 143 -2.82 -1.59 -6.68
CA LEU A 143 -3.78 -0.48 -6.80
C LEU A 143 -3.18 0.75 -6.09
N ARG A 144 -3.03 1.86 -6.82
CA ARG A 144 -2.45 3.10 -6.31
C ARG A 144 -3.49 4.13 -5.91
N LEU A 145 -4.47 4.30 -6.74
CA LEU A 145 -5.57 5.23 -6.53
C LEU A 145 -6.83 4.66 -7.17
N ILE A 146 -7.95 4.88 -6.54
CA ILE A 146 -9.26 4.53 -7.06
C ILE A 146 -10.17 5.76 -7.04
N SER A 147 -10.91 5.96 -8.12
CA SER A 147 -11.99 6.93 -8.23
C SER A 147 -13.25 6.22 -8.74
N ASP A 148 -14.37 6.94 -8.83
CA ASP A 148 -15.61 6.38 -9.36
C ASP A 148 -15.46 5.85 -10.79
N ARG A 149 -14.57 6.44 -11.57
CA ARG A 149 -14.37 6.07 -12.97
C ARG A 149 -13.08 5.31 -13.22
N TYR A 150 -11.97 5.67 -12.57
CA TYR A 150 -10.65 5.13 -12.88
C TYR A 150 -10.02 4.38 -11.73
N TYR A 151 -9.44 3.23 -12.04
CA TYR A 151 -8.57 2.47 -11.14
C TYR A 151 -7.14 2.62 -11.64
N PHE A 152 -6.31 3.39 -10.94
CA PHE A 152 -4.91 3.59 -11.26
C PHE A 152 -4.05 2.50 -10.62
N MET A 153 -3.33 1.78 -11.44
CA MET A 153 -2.57 0.60 -11.04
C MET A 153 -1.14 0.66 -11.58
N GLU A 154 -0.29 -0.15 -10.99
CA GLU A 154 0.99 -0.49 -11.56
C GLU A 154 1.20 -2.00 -11.51
N SER A 155 1.91 -2.55 -12.49
CA SER A 155 2.52 -3.86 -12.38
C SER A 155 3.98 -3.71 -12.01
N VAL A 156 4.45 -4.56 -11.10
CA VAL A 156 5.84 -4.55 -10.60
C VAL A 156 6.39 -5.97 -10.71
N THR A 157 7.45 -6.13 -11.48
CA THR A 157 8.15 -7.42 -11.57
C THR A 157 9.08 -7.59 -10.37
N ASN A 158 8.97 -8.71 -9.66
CA ASN A 158 9.70 -8.97 -8.42
C ASN A 158 11.12 -9.49 -8.69
N ILE A 159 11.96 -8.66 -9.27
CA ILE A 159 13.39 -8.91 -9.51
C ILE A 159 14.20 -7.74 -9.00
N TYR A 160 15.40 -8.04 -8.49
CA TYR A 160 16.34 -7.03 -8.02
C TYR A 160 17.77 -7.56 -8.10
N ASP A 161 18.68 -6.76 -8.63
CA ASP A 161 20.12 -7.04 -8.66
C ASP A 161 20.84 -6.23 -7.57
N PHE A 162 21.35 -6.93 -6.56
CA PHE A 162 22.06 -6.30 -5.44
C PHE A 162 23.44 -5.75 -5.82
N ASN A 163 23.99 -6.11 -6.98
CA ASN A 163 25.28 -5.60 -7.44
C ASN A 163 25.13 -4.25 -8.15
N THR A 164 24.07 -4.09 -8.94
CA THR A 164 23.79 -2.84 -9.66
C THR A 164 22.88 -1.91 -8.87
N GLY A 165 22.10 -2.44 -7.91
CA GLY A 165 21.07 -1.68 -7.20
C GLY A 165 19.81 -1.44 -8.03
N GLU A 166 19.67 -2.10 -9.17
CA GLU A 166 18.53 -1.96 -10.07
C GLU A 166 17.50 -3.07 -9.86
N GLY A 167 16.23 -2.74 -10.03
CA GLY A 167 15.18 -3.75 -9.92
C GLY A 167 13.77 -3.18 -9.87
N PHE A 168 12.83 -4.10 -9.66
CA PHE A 168 11.41 -3.82 -9.59
C PHE A 168 10.87 -3.04 -10.80
N PRO A 169 11.08 -3.52 -12.04
CA PRO A 169 10.55 -2.86 -13.24
C PRO A 169 9.05 -2.66 -13.14
N ARG A 170 8.57 -1.48 -13.57
CA ARG A 170 7.18 -1.05 -13.41
C ARG A 170 6.54 -0.70 -14.74
N LYS A 171 5.22 -0.92 -14.82
CA LYS A 171 4.36 -0.35 -15.85
C LYS A 171 3.14 0.28 -15.18
N TYR A 172 2.78 1.49 -15.60
CA TYR A 172 1.64 2.23 -15.06
C TYR A 172 0.46 2.15 -16.02
N PHE A 173 -0.69 1.76 -15.50
CA PHE A 173 -1.90 1.63 -16.29
C PHE A 173 -3.14 1.96 -15.46
N ALA A 174 -4.16 2.46 -16.12
CA ALA A 174 -5.45 2.75 -15.52
C ALA A 174 -6.55 1.96 -16.22
N TYR A 175 -7.54 1.52 -15.46
CA TYR A 175 -8.77 0.93 -15.98
C TYR A 175 -9.89 1.96 -15.89
N ASP A 176 -10.53 2.26 -17.04
CA ASP A 176 -11.74 3.07 -17.12
C ASP A 176 -12.95 2.15 -16.94
N THR A 177 -13.72 2.34 -15.86
CA THR A 177 -14.89 1.51 -15.53
C THR A 177 -16.06 1.76 -16.47
N GLN A 178 -16.14 2.92 -17.13
CA GLN A 178 -17.19 3.26 -18.08
C GLN A 178 -16.90 2.69 -19.46
N GLU A 179 -15.70 2.91 -19.97
CA GLU A 179 -15.29 2.40 -21.28
C GLU A 179 -14.83 0.93 -21.25
N LYS A 180 -14.60 0.37 -20.04
CA LYS A 180 -14.10 -1.01 -19.83
C LYS A 180 -12.79 -1.28 -20.57
N LYS A 181 -11.88 -0.30 -20.55
CA LYS A 181 -10.60 -0.35 -21.23
C LYS A 181 -9.45 -0.01 -20.32
N PHE A 182 -8.27 -0.51 -20.66
CA PHE A 182 -7.01 -0.15 -20.01
C PHE A 182 -6.27 0.89 -20.84
N PHE A 183 -5.63 1.83 -20.14
CA PHE A 183 -4.80 2.89 -20.70
C PHE A 183 -3.46 2.92 -19.96
N ASN A 184 -2.38 3.20 -20.67
CA ASN A 184 -1.15 3.61 -20.01
C ASN A 184 -1.31 5.07 -19.59
N TYR A 185 -0.78 5.43 -18.41
CA TYR A 185 -0.82 6.81 -17.94
C TYR A 185 0.54 7.28 -17.47
N ILE A 186 0.72 8.60 -17.49
CA ILE A 186 1.83 9.32 -16.89
C ILE A 186 1.21 10.46 -16.09
N THR A 187 1.67 10.66 -14.87
CA THR A 187 1.23 11.75 -14.00
C THR A 187 2.23 12.88 -13.98
N TYR A 188 1.73 14.10 -14.01
CA TYR A 188 2.54 15.30 -13.96
C TYR A 188 2.12 16.18 -12.80
N ASN A 189 3.10 16.88 -12.21
CA ASN A 189 2.81 17.95 -11.26
C ASN A 189 2.45 19.22 -12.02
N ASP A 190 1.24 19.73 -11.83
CA ASP A 190 0.73 20.90 -12.55
C ASP A 190 1.24 22.24 -11.99
N ASP A 191 1.88 22.26 -10.82
CA ASP A 191 2.51 23.46 -10.26
C ASP A 191 3.78 23.89 -11.03
N TYR A 192 4.30 23.00 -11.88
CA TYR A 192 5.49 23.27 -12.64
C TYR A 192 5.17 23.84 -14.03
N SER A 193 5.99 24.77 -14.51
CA SER A 193 5.88 25.37 -15.84
C SER A 193 6.20 24.40 -16.99
N TYR A 194 6.76 23.24 -16.68
CA TYR A 194 7.02 22.14 -17.59
C TYR A 194 6.41 20.84 -17.06
N LYS A 195 6.30 19.81 -17.91
CA LYS A 195 5.76 18.49 -17.52
C LYS A 195 6.75 17.76 -16.59
N LYS A 196 6.68 18.07 -15.28
CA LYS A 196 7.44 17.35 -14.27
C LYS A 196 6.69 16.07 -13.89
N GLU A 197 7.23 14.93 -14.29
CA GLU A 197 6.65 13.63 -13.93
C GLU A 197 6.68 13.42 -12.43
N ILE A 198 5.60 12.81 -11.94
CA ILE A 198 5.47 12.32 -10.57
C ILE A 198 5.01 10.86 -10.60
N TYR A 199 5.47 10.08 -9.63
CA TYR A 199 5.14 8.67 -9.54
C TYR A 199 4.22 8.44 -8.33
N MET A 200 3.03 7.89 -8.55
CA MET A 200 2.03 7.62 -7.50
C MET A 200 2.53 6.64 -6.43
N VAL A 201 3.60 5.91 -6.68
CA VAL A 201 4.22 4.97 -5.74
C VAL A 201 4.58 5.60 -4.39
N THR A 202 4.82 6.92 -4.38
CA THR A 202 5.25 7.67 -3.19
C THR A 202 4.12 8.33 -2.43
N PHE A 203 2.89 8.22 -2.91
CA PHE A 203 1.75 8.97 -2.37
C PHE A 203 0.68 8.03 -1.79
N PRO A 204 0.63 7.82 -0.48
CA PRO A 204 -0.52 7.19 0.13
C PRO A 204 -1.75 8.12 0.02
N PRO A 205 -2.96 7.59 -0.21
CA PRO A 205 -4.17 8.38 -0.08
C PRO A 205 -4.30 8.87 1.36
N ILE A 206 -4.56 10.17 1.55
CA ILE A 206 -4.66 10.80 2.87
C ILE A 206 -6.08 10.81 3.43
N ASN A 207 -7.07 10.51 2.61
CA ASN A 207 -8.47 10.45 3.03
C ASN A 207 -9.33 9.61 2.08
N SER A 208 -10.59 9.44 2.46
CA SER A 208 -11.59 8.69 1.68
C SER A 208 -11.98 9.33 0.34
N LYS A 209 -11.53 10.57 0.07
CA LYS A 209 -11.76 11.25 -1.20
C LYS A 209 -10.71 10.92 -2.26
N GLY A 210 -9.70 10.11 -1.91
CA GLY A 210 -8.61 9.76 -2.81
C GLY A 210 -7.59 10.88 -3.04
N GLU A 211 -7.53 11.86 -2.14
CA GLU A 211 -6.50 12.89 -2.19
C GLU A 211 -5.14 12.27 -1.87
N LEU A 212 -4.14 12.63 -2.64
CA LEU A 212 -2.76 12.18 -2.47
C LEU A 212 -1.92 13.34 -1.94
N CYS A 213 -0.97 13.03 -1.06
CA CYS A 213 -0.05 14.02 -0.50
C CYS A 213 1.38 13.64 -0.81
N SER A 214 2.19 14.62 -1.19
CA SER A 214 3.64 14.47 -1.23
C SER A 214 4.32 15.59 -0.47
N THR A 215 5.51 15.30 0.03
CA THR A 215 6.37 16.31 0.67
C THR A 215 7.51 16.66 -0.26
N ILE A 216 7.78 17.95 -0.41
CA ILE A 216 8.95 18.47 -1.13
C ILE A 216 9.80 19.22 -0.12
N ASN A 217 11.12 19.02 -0.16
CA ASN A 217 12.02 19.79 0.69
C ASN A 217 11.89 21.28 0.37
N ALA A 218 11.79 22.12 1.39
CA ALA A 218 11.67 23.56 1.21
C ALA A 218 12.84 24.15 0.42
N SER A 219 14.07 23.62 0.61
CA SER A 219 15.25 24.04 -0.15
C SER A 219 15.10 23.78 -1.65
N ASP A 220 14.57 22.60 -2.03
CA ASP A 220 14.40 22.22 -3.43
C ASP A 220 13.30 23.06 -4.08
N LEU A 221 12.20 23.29 -3.35
CA LEU A 221 11.10 24.14 -3.80
C LEU A 221 11.58 25.59 -4.02
N CYS A 222 12.37 26.12 -3.09
CA CYS A 222 12.96 27.47 -3.21
C CYS A 222 13.92 27.57 -4.41
N GLN A 223 14.70 26.53 -4.67
CA GLN A 223 15.61 26.50 -5.85
C GLN A 223 14.80 26.45 -7.14
N ASP A 224 13.77 25.61 -7.22
CA ASP A 224 12.93 25.51 -8.39
C ASP A 224 12.14 26.80 -8.65
N TYR A 225 11.68 27.50 -7.60
CA TYR A 225 11.08 28.82 -7.71
C TYR A 225 12.08 29.86 -8.28
N LYS A 226 13.28 29.95 -7.70
CA LYS A 226 14.33 30.88 -8.17
C LYS A 226 14.76 30.63 -9.61
N ARG A 227 14.64 29.40 -10.09
CA ARG A 227 14.94 29.00 -11.47
C ARG A 227 13.76 29.19 -12.43
N GLY A 228 12.65 29.74 -11.98
CA GLY A 228 11.44 29.97 -12.79
C GLY A 228 10.76 28.69 -13.27
N LYS A 229 10.94 27.60 -12.53
CA LYS A 229 10.35 26.30 -12.90
C LYS A 229 8.92 26.13 -12.41
N LEU A 230 8.47 26.92 -11.44
CA LEU A 230 7.10 26.89 -10.93
C LEU A 230 6.22 27.84 -11.74
N LYS A 231 4.95 27.49 -11.86
CA LYS A 231 3.94 28.43 -12.38
C LYS A 231 3.73 29.54 -11.35
N GLY A 232 3.63 30.78 -11.80
CA GLY A 232 3.36 31.95 -10.97
C GLY A 232 1.88 32.12 -10.69
#